data_b059da679a1aab10b6d1d6ba1f095a6e
#
_entry.id   b059da679a1aab10b6d1d6ba1f095a6e
#
_cell.length_a   1.000
_cell.length_b   1.000
_cell.length_c   1.000
_cell.angle_alpha   90.00
_cell.angle_beta   90.00
_cell.angle_gamma   90.00
#
_symmetry.space_group_name_H-M   'P 1'
#
loop_
_entity.id
_entity.type
_entity.pdbx_description
1 polymer ?
#
loop_
_entity_poly.entity_id
_entity_poly.type
_entity_poly.pdbx_seq_one_letter_code
_entity_poly.pdbx_strand_id
1 'polypeptide(L)'
;MNDILIEKYLTILKDIDEQFLNPDKKTSPDYTHLSGLFLPSVPDEYIEAKNKIMIIGRETKAWNVLKKEKSFTNINDYIKDSVEKHKAFFSSQLNRKNAKGSAFHNFTRSIANKCGESGLIYSNLFCFSFRNSNPVNREGQPLPRMEDFSWDVHLFTT
;
A
#
# COMPACT_ATOMS: atom_id res chain seq x y z
N MET A 1 -15.92 -6.01 1.52
CA MET A 1 -15.36 -4.63 1.49
C MET A 1 -14.17 -4.51 0.56
N ASN A 2 -13.19 -5.41 0.58
CA ASN A 2 -12.01 -5.30 -0.29
C ASN A 2 -12.34 -5.32 -1.79
N ASP A 3 -13.42 -5.97 -2.25
CA ASP A 3 -13.82 -5.96 -3.66
C ASP A 3 -14.20 -4.55 -4.12
N ILE A 4 -14.97 -3.82 -3.32
CA ILE A 4 -15.32 -2.41 -3.59
C ILE A 4 -14.05 -1.55 -3.64
N LEU A 5 -13.13 -1.79 -2.71
CA LEU A 5 -11.85 -1.08 -2.65
C LEU A 5 -11.00 -1.36 -3.90
N ILE A 6 -10.95 -2.62 -4.35
CA ILE A 6 -10.25 -3.02 -5.58
C ILE A 6 -10.83 -2.31 -6.80
N GLU A 7 -12.16 -2.22 -6.93
CA GLU A 7 -12.81 -1.47 -8.01
C GLU A 7 -12.44 0.01 -8.00
N LYS A 8 -12.36 0.63 -6.82
CA LYS A 8 -11.93 2.03 -6.68
C LYS A 8 -10.46 2.21 -7.06
N TYR A 9 -9.57 1.31 -6.60
CA TYR A 9 -8.18 1.33 -7.03
C TYR A 9 -8.05 1.17 -8.54
N LEU A 10 -8.83 0.27 -9.15
CA LEU A 10 -8.83 0.09 -10.60
C LEU A 10 -9.26 1.37 -11.33
N THR A 11 -10.28 2.06 -10.82
CA THR A 11 -10.73 3.33 -11.40
C THR A 11 -9.64 4.40 -11.41
N ILE A 12 -8.84 4.46 -10.31
CA ILE A 12 -7.77 5.46 -10.15
C ILE A 12 -6.53 5.08 -10.97
N LEU A 13 -6.20 3.79 -11.03
CA LEU A 13 -4.95 3.29 -11.59
C LEU A 13 -5.11 2.72 -13.01
N LYS A 14 -6.28 2.83 -13.63
CA LYS A 14 -6.58 2.25 -14.96
C LYS A 14 -5.60 2.67 -16.05
N ASP A 15 -5.07 3.89 -15.97
CA ASP A 15 -4.18 4.49 -16.96
C ASP A 15 -2.69 4.41 -16.53
N ILE A 16 -2.36 3.57 -15.54
CA ILE A 16 -0.97 3.40 -15.11
C ILE A 16 -0.12 2.82 -16.25
N ASP A 17 1.10 3.33 -16.37
CA ASP A 17 2.05 2.87 -17.40
C ASP A 17 2.35 1.36 -17.23
N GLU A 18 2.35 0.62 -18.34
CA GLU A 18 2.67 -0.82 -18.36
C GLU A 18 4.03 -1.17 -17.75
N GLN A 19 4.97 -0.24 -17.70
CA GLN A 19 6.26 -0.42 -17.03
C GLN A 19 6.12 -0.72 -15.54
N PHE A 20 5.01 -0.35 -14.90
CA PHE A 20 4.72 -0.73 -13.51
C PHE A 20 4.27 -2.19 -13.36
N LEU A 21 3.86 -2.85 -14.43
CA LEU A 21 3.32 -4.21 -14.39
C LEU A 21 4.38 -5.29 -14.60
N ASN A 22 5.43 -4.98 -15.33
CA ASN A 22 6.44 -5.96 -15.72
C ASN A 22 7.85 -5.36 -15.66
N PRO A 23 8.77 -5.99 -14.90
CA PRO A 23 10.16 -5.53 -14.83
C PRO A 23 10.88 -5.53 -16.17
N ASP A 24 10.53 -6.45 -17.09
CA ASP A 24 11.14 -6.53 -18.41
C ASP A 24 10.72 -5.37 -19.35
N LYS A 25 9.61 -4.70 -19.02
CA LYS A 25 9.13 -3.51 -19.73
C LYS A 25 9.71 -2.20 -19.18
N LYS A 26 10.48 -2.26 -18.11
CA LYS A 26 11.09 -1.07 -17.50
C LYS A 26 12.26 -0.57 -18.34
N THR A 27 11.96 0.34 -19.24
CA THR A 27 12.98 0.95 -20.14
C THR A 27 13.60 2.21 -19.56
N SER A 28 12.91 2.89 -18.64
CA SER A 28 13.42 4.10 -17.98
C SER A 28 14.13 3.77 -16.67
N PRO A 29 15.28 4.40 -16.38
CA PRO A 29 15.94 4.31 -15.08
C PRO A 29 15.02 4.69 -13.90
N ASP A 30 14.04 5.55 -14.13
CA ASP A 30 13.10 5.97 -13.10
C ASP A 30 12.23 4.81 -12.61
N TYR A 31 11.81 3.93 -13.52
CA TYR A 31 11.00 2.76 -13.17
C TYR A 31 11.81 1.61 -12.59
N THR A 32 13.10 1.47 -12.96
CA THR A 32 13.93 0.35 -12.50
C THR A 32 14.19 0.35 -11.00
N HIS A 33 14.10 1.51 -10.36
CA HIS A 33 14.36 1.71 -8.95
C HIS A 33 13.09 1.81 -8.08
N LEU A 34 11.91 1.69 -8.69
CA LEU A 34 10.65 1.70 -7.93
C LEU A 34 10.42 0.36 -7.22
N SER A 35 9.87 0.43 -6.02
CA SER A 35 9.27 -0.74 -5.37
C SER A 35 8.06 -1.24 -6.16
N GLY A 36 7.48 -2.35 -5.71
CA GLY A 36 6.14 -2.74 -6.16
C GLY A 36 5.06 -1.86 -5.54
N LEU A 37 3.87 -1.98 -6.10
CA LEU A 37 2.68 -1.25 -5.68
C LEU A 37 2.26 -1.64 -4.26
N PHE A 38 2.04 -0.63 -3.42
CA PHE A 38 1.49 -0.77 -2.08
C PHE A 38 0.07 -0.22 -2.06
N LEU A 39 -0.90 -1.09 -1.80
CA LEU A 39 -2.30 -0.70 -1.64
C LEU A 39 -2.84 -1.26 -0.33
N PRO A 40 -3.36 -0.42 0.57
CA PRO A 40 -3.92 -0.89 1.82
C PRO A 40 -5.16 -1.76 1.60
N SER A 41 -5.30 -2.78 2.42
CA SER A 41 -6.54 -3.54 2.60
C SER A 41 -7.31 -3.00 3.80
N VAL A 42 -8.60 -3.26 3.84
CA VAL A 42 -9.49 -2.92 4.95
C VAL A 42 -9.92 -4.22 5.64
N PRO A 43 -9.91 -4.29 6.98
CA PRO A 43 -10.46 -5.43 7.71
C PRO A 43 -11.92 -5.72 7.33
N ASP A 44 -12.31 -6.99 7.32
CA ASP A 44 -13.65 -7.38 6.87
C ASP A 44 -14.74 -6.81 7.80
N GLU A 45 -14.45 -6.73 9.10
CA GLU A 45 -15.35 -6.20 10.14
C GLU A 45 -15.20 -4.68 10.40
N TYR A 46 -14.52 -3.95 9.49
CA TYR A 46 -14.21 -2.54 9.69
C TYR A 46 -15.46 -1.66 9.87
N ILE A 47 -16.55 -1.99 9.18
CA ILE A 47 -17.80 -1.21 9.26
C ILE A 47 -18.38 -1.25 10.68
N GLU A 48 -18.38 -2.42 11.31
CA GLU A 48 -18.94 -2.67 12.65
C GLU A 48 -17.97 -2.29 13.77
N ALA A 49 -16.72 -1.96 13.42
CA ALA A 49 -15.74 -1.63 14.43
C ALA A 49 -16.11 -0.36 15.21
N LYS A 50 -16.04 -0.45 16.54
CA LYS A 50 -16.31 0.68 17.44
C LYS A 50 -15.35 1.85 17.22
N ASN A 51 -14.07 1.54 17.01
CA ASN A 51 -13.04 2.54 16.77
C ASN A 51 -12.55 2.36 15.35
N LYS A 52 -12.51 3.43 14.58
CA LYS A 52 -12.00 3.46 13.19
C LYS A 52 -10.77 4.33 13.14
N ILE A 53 -9.60 3.70 13.00
CA ILE A 53 -8.29 4.35 13.08
C ILE A 53 -7.50 4.01 11.84
N MET A 54 -6.94 5.03 11.20
CA MET A 54 -5.97 4.87 10.13
C MET A 54 -4.58 5.31 10.61
N ILE A 55 -3.61 4.42 10.46
CA ILE A 55 -2.20 4.72 10.73
C ILE A 55 -1.49 4.86 9.39
N ILE A 56 -0.84 6.02 9.18
CA ILE A 56 -0.15 6.33 7.93
C ILE A 56 1.35 6.34 8.17
N GLY A 57 2.06 5.43 7.49
CA GLY A 57 3.50 5.45 7.34
C GLY A 57 3.93 6.34 6.19
N ARG A 58 5.24 6.49 5.99
CA ARG A 58 5.78 7.37 4.95
C ARG A 58 5.96 6.64 3.62
N GLU A 59 6.77 5.59 3.59
CA GLU A 59 7.08 4.83 2.38
C GLU A 59 7.20 3.33 2.66
N THR A 60 7.21 2.55 1.59
CA THR A 60 7.09 1.08 1.64
C THR A 60 8.40 0.31 1.59
N LYS A 61 9.54 0.92 1.54
CA LYS A 61 10.91 0.35 1.40
C LYS A 61 10.95 -1.07 0.81
N ALA A 62 11.37 -1.21 -0.44
CA ALA A 62 11.47 -2.49 -1.14
C ALA A 62 10.20 -3.37 -1.12
N TRP A 63 9.05 -2.75 -0.97
CA TRP A 63 7.77 -3.46 -0.95
C TRP A 63 7.48 -4.12 -2.29
N ASN A 64 7.04 -5.37 -2.24
CA ASN A 64 6.44 -6.08 -3.38
C ASN A 64 7.16 -5.88 -4.72
N VAL A 65 8.49 -5.80 -4.69
CA VAL A 65 9.31 -5.60 -5.89
C VAL A 65 8.99 -6.66 -6.93
N LEU A 66 8.65 -6.23 -8.13
CA LEU A 66 8.44 -7.12 -9.26
C LEU A 66 9.76 -7.76 -9.66
N LYS A 67 9.70 -9.04 -9.97
CA LYS A 67 10.80 -9.87 -10.45
C LYS A 67 10.38 -10.53 -11.75
N LYS A 68 11.33 -11.13 -12.45
CA LYS A 68 11.06 -11.83 -13.70
C LYS A 68 9.97 -12.90 -13.54
N GLU A 69 9.95 -13.56 -12.38
CA GLU A 69 8.97 -14.61 -12.05
C GLU A 69 7.65 -14.05 -11.50
N LYS A 70 7.60 -12.74 -11.23
CA LYS A 70 6.43 -12.04 -10.73
C LYS A 70 6.17 -10.80 -11.56
N SER A 71 5.42 -10.97 -12.61
CA SER A 71 4.92 -9.90 -13.49
C SER A 71 3.42 -10.06 -13.70
N PHE A 72 2.77 -9.00 -14.16
CA PHE A 72 1.33 -8.98 -14.39
C PHE A 72 1.04 -8.58 -15.83
N THR A 73 -0.01 -9.15 -16.40
CA THR A 73 -0.48 -8.84 -17.75
C THR A 73 -1.48 -7.69 -17.76
N ASN A 74 -2.11 -7.43 -16.61
CA ASN A 74 -3.08 -6.35 -16.48
C ASN A 74 -3.04 -5.75 -15.07
N ILE A 75 -3.55 -4.54 -14.95
CA ILE A 75 -3.54 -3.78 -13.70
C ILE A 75 -4.46 -4.38 -12.63
N ASN A 76 -5.55 -5.02 -13.01
CA ASN A 76 -6.50 -5.59 -12.04
C ASN A 76 -5.86 -6.70 -11.21
N ASP A 77 -5.11 -7.60 -11.85
CA ASP A 77 -4.40 -8.67 -11.15
C ASP A 77 -3.31 -8.11 -10.23
N TYR A 78 -2.64 -7.03 -10.66
CA TYR A 78 -1.64 -6.38 -9.83
C TYR A 78 -2.25 -5.70 -8.60
N ILE A 79 -3.40 -5.04 -8.76
CA ILE A 79 -4.14 -4.43 -7.65
C ILE A 79 -4.56 -5.51 -6.64
N LYS A 80 -5.16 -6.60 -7.11
CA LYS A 80 -5.56 -7.73 -6.26
C LYS A 80 -4.38 -8.30 -5.47
N ASP A 81 -3.27 -8.62 -6.16
CA ASP A 81 -2.04 -9.10 -5.49
C ASP A 81 -1.54 -8.11 -4.44
N SER A 82 -1.57 -6.82 -4.74
CA SER A 82 -1.10 -5.77 -3.84
C SER A 82 -1.95 -5.67 -2.58
N VAL A 83 -3.27 -5.71 -2.70
CA VAL A 83 -4.22 -5.68 -1.57
C VAL A 83 -4.09 -6.95 -0.72
N GLU A 84 -4.05 -8.13 -1.34
CA GLU A 84 -3.89 -9.40 -0.62
C GLU A 84 -2.54 -9.49 0.10
N LYS A 85 -1.48 -9.04 -0.54
CA LYS A 85 -0.16 -8.98 0.07
C LYS A 85 -0.13 -8.03 1.27
N HIS A 86 -0.81 -6.87 1.16
CA HIS A 86 -0.95 -5.96 2.28
C HIS A 86 -1.72 -6.61 3.43
N LYS A 87 -2.85 -7.26 3.16
CA LYS A 87 -3.67 -7.99 4.15
C LYS A 87 -2.82 -9.01 4.91
N ALA A 88 -2.11 -9.87 4.18
CA ALA A 88 -1.25 -10.90 4.77
C ALA A 88 -0.09 -10.30 5.59
N PHE A 89 0.57 -9.27 5.07
CA PHE A 89 1.66 -8.58 5.76
C PHE A 89 1.16 -7.93 7.05
N PHE A 90 0.07 -7.16 6.98
CA PHE A 90 -0.46 -6.43 8.13
C PHE A 90 -0.90 -7.38 9.23
N SER A 91 -1.64 -8.44 8.91
CA SER A 91 -2.00 -9.50 9.86
C SER A 91 -0.74 -10.11 10.50
N SER A 92 0.28 -10.44 9.70
CA SER A 92 1.56 -10.94 10.20
C SER A 92 2.24 -9.96 11.17
N GLN A 93 2.20 -8.65 10.89
CA GLN A 93 2.79 -7.63 11.78
C GLN A 93 2.03 -7.49 13.10
N LEU A 94 0.71 -7.57 13.08
CA LEU A 94 -0.11 -7.52 14.30
C LEU A 94 0.16 -8.71 15.23
N ASN A 95 0.37 -9.90 14.66
CA ASN A 95 0.61 -11.12 15.41
C ASN A 95 2.08 -11.32 15.90
N ARG A 96 2.99 -10.41 15.54
CA ARG A 96 4.40 -10.52 15.98
C ARG A 96 4.60 -9.97 17.39
N LYS A 97 5.60 -10.53 18.12
CA LYS A 97 6.12 -9.92 19.33
C LYS A 97 6.85 -8.61 19.00
N ASN A 98 6.83 -7.67 19.94
CA ASN A 98 7.58 -6.43 19.81
C ASN A 98 9.07 -6.72 19.56
N ALA A 99 9.65 -6.03 18.58
CA ALA A 99 11.02 -6.23 18.17
C ALA A 99 11.80 -4.90 18.23
N LYS A 100 13.08 -4.98 18.63
CA LYS A 100 13.98 -3.84 18.58
C LYS A 100 14.10 -3.34 17.14
N GLY A 101 14.07 -2.03 16.93
CA GLY A 101 14.16 -1.41 15.61
C GLY A 101 12.85 -1.36 14.82
N SER A 102 11.76 -1.86 15.39
CA SER A 102 10.43 -1.88 14.74
C SER A 102 9.44 -0.92 15.42
N ALA A 103 9.89 0.29 15.77
CA ALA A 103 9.10 1.26 16.55
C ALA A 103 7.71 1.51 15.95
N PHE A 104 7.61 1.71 14.64
CA PHE A 104 6.35 1.94 13.94
C PHE A 104 5.38 0.76 14.09
N HIS A 105 5.83 -0.47 13.85
CA HIS A 105 4.96 -1.66 14.00
C HIS A 105 4.66 -1.98 15.46
N ASN A 106 5.57 -1.69 16.39
CA ASN A 106 5.30 -1.81 17.83
C ASN A 106 4.20 -0.84 18.27
N PHE A 107 4.25 0.41 17.78
CA PHE A 107 3.20 1.40 17.99
C PHE A 107 1.88 0.93 17.40
N THR A 108 1.87 0.44 16.16
CA THR A 108 0.66 -0.08 15.49
C THR A 108 0.02 -1.20 16.30
N ARG A 109 0.81 -2.17 16.80
CA ARG A 109 0.32 -3.23 17.69
C ARG A 109 -0.26 -2.71 19.00
N SER A 110 0.39 -1.68 19.58
CA SER A 110 -0.12 -1.06 20.81
C SER A 110 -1.49 -0.42 20.60
N ILE A 111 -1.73 0.19 19.44
CA ILE A 111 -3.05 0.73 19.07
C ILE A 111 -4.05 -0.41 18.87
N ALA A 112 -3.68 -1.44 18.08
CA ALA A 112 -4.53 -2.61 17.84
C ALA A 112 -5.00 -3.28 19.14
N ASN A 113 -4.08 -3.46 20.09
CA ASN A 113 -4.38 -4.04 21.42
C ASN A 113 -5.35 -3.20 22.25
N LYS A 114 -5.36 -1.88 22.06
CA LYS A 114 -6.26 -0.97 22.81
C LYS A 114 -7.61 -0.76 22.14
N CYS A 115 -7.63 -0.70 20.83
CA CYS A 115 -8.79 -0.25 20.04
C CYS A 115 -9.47 -1.38 19.27
N GLY A 116 -8.84 -2.55 19.19
CA GLY A 116 -9.26 -3.67 18.35
C GLY A 116 -8.61 -3.62 16.96
N GLU A 117 -8.36 -4.80 16.40
CA GLU A 117 -7.72 -4.93 15.08
C GLU A 117 -8.70 -4.65 13.94
N SER A 118 -9.98 -4.97 14.14
CA SER A 118 -11.03 -4.84 13.13
C SER A 118 -11.25 -3.40 12.64
N GLY A 119 -10.99 -2.41 13.51
CA GLY A 119 -11.13 -1.00 13.17
C GLY A 119 -9.83 -0.32 12.72
N LEU A 120 -8.75 -1.10 12.51
CA LEU A 120 -7.44 -0.53 12.23
C LEU A 120 -7.07 -0.71 10.76
N ILE A 121 -6.80 0.40 10.08
CA ILE A 121 -6.22 0.43 8.73
C ILE A 121 -4.77 0.92 8.83
N TYR A 122 -3.88 0.22 8.15
CA TYR A 122 -2.52 0.68 7.93
C TYR A 122 -2.34 1.09 6.48
N SER A 123 -1.79 2.26 6.27
CA SER A 123 -1.45 2.76 4.94
C SER A 123 -0.07 3.44 4.94
N ASN A 124 0.40 3.78 3.77
CA ASN A 124 1.56 4.65 3.57
C ASN A 124 1.16 5.87 2.74
N LEU A 125 1.89 6.97 2.93
CA LEU A 125 1.70 8.20 2.18
C LEU A 125 2.01 8.01 0.68
N PHE A 126 2.97 7.13 0.38
CA PHE A 126 3.36 6.79 -1.00
C PHE A 126 3.04 5.33 -1.31
N CYS A 127 2.44 5.10 -2.48
CA CYS A 127 2.16 3.75 -2.99
C CYS A 127 3.42 3.04 -3.49
N PHE A 128 4.49 3.77 -3.76
CA PHE A 128 5.80 3.26 -4.20
C PHE A 128 6.91 3.87 -3.37
N SER A 129 8.05 3.20 -3.30
CA SER A 129 9.31 3.79 -2.87
C SER A 129 10.30 3.83 -4.04
N PHE A 130 11.19 4.81 -4.03
CA PHE A 130 12.25 4.96 -5.00
C PHE A 130 13.60 4.78 -4.31
N ARG A 131 14.41 3.81 -4.75
CA ARG A 131 15.70 3.46 -4.09
C ARG A 131 15.57 3.29 -2.57
N ASN A 132 14.49 2.67 -2.11
CA ASN A 132 14.15 2.51 -0.70
C ASN A 132 13.94 3.83 0.08
N SER A 133 13.57 4.89 -0.62
CA SER A 133 13.28 6.21 -0.06
C SER A 133 11.99 6.77 -0.65
N ASN A 134 11.64 8.01 -0.34
CA ASN A 134 10.51 8.69 -0.97
C ASN A 134 10.71 8.72 -2.49
N PRO A 135 9.68 8.41 -3.27
CA PRO A 135 9.78 8.53 -4.72
C PRO A 135 9.99 9.99 -5.12
N VAL A 136 10.95 10.19 -6.02
CA VAL A 136 11.25 11.48 -6.62
C VAL A 136 11.44 11.29 -8.12
N ASN A 137 11.15 12.33 -8.91
CA ASN A 137 11.47 12.38 -10.33
C ASN A 137 12.98 12.66 -10.56
N ARG A 138 13.40 12.77 -11.83
CA ARG A 138 14.80 13.06 -12.20
C ARG A 138 15.29 14.40 -11.65
N GLU A 139 14.40 15.35 -11.41
CA GLU A 139 14.71 16.69 -10.91
C GLU A 139 14.72 16.74 -9.37
N GLY A 140 14.57 15.58 -8.71
CA GLY A 140 14.55 15.49 -7.26
C GLY A 140 13.22 15.93 -6.61
N GLN A 141 12.18 16.18 -7.43
CA GLN A 141 10.86 16.52 -6.91
C GLN A 141 10.09 15.26 -6.51
N PRO A 142 9.26 15.31 -5.46
CA PRO A 142 8.42 14.18 -5.08
C PRO A 142 7.50 13.77 -6.23
N LEU A 143 7.40 12.47 -6.47
CA LEU A 143 6.33 11.94 -7.32
C LEU A 143 4.98 12.17 -6.64
N PRO A 144 3.86 12.15 -7.42
CA PRO A 144 2.53 12.34 -6.88
C PRO A 144 2.30 11.49 -5.64
N ARG A 145 1.79 12.09 -4.58
CA ARG A 145 1.42 11.42 -3.34
C ARG A 145 0.01 10.85 -3.47
N MET A 146 -0.35 9.94 -2.59
CA MET A 146 -1.74 9.45 -2.53
C MET A 146 -2.75 10.60 -2.31
N GLU A 147 -2.36 11.66 -1.64
CA GLU A 147 -3.18 12.86 -1.41
C GLU A 147 -3.42 13.69 -2.68
N ASP A 148 -2.52 13.60 -3.67
CA ASP A 148 -2.66 14.27 -4.97
C ASP A 148 -3.68 13.56 -5.88
N PHE A 149 -3.95 12.29 -5.59
CA PHE A 149 -5.13 11.59 -6.12
C PHE A 149 -6.27 11.94 -5.16
N SER A 150 -7.19 12.83 -5.54
CA SER A 150 -8.33 13.24 -4.71
C SER A 150 -9.09 12.01 -4.16
N TRP A 151 -8.55 11.47 -3.06
CA TRP A 151 -9.20 10.42 -2.31
C TRP A 151 -10.39 11.09 -1.64
N ASP A 152 -11.57 10.85 -2.18
CA ASP A 152 -12.78 11.20 -1.49
C ASP A 152 -12.77 10.47 -0.15
N VAL A 153 -12.54 11.20 0.92
CA VAL A 153 -12.50 10.69 2.31
C VAL A 153 -13.82 9.96 2.64
N HIS A 154 -14.88 10.20 1.87
CA HIS A 154 -16.15 9.48 1.93
C HIS A 154 -16.05 7.96 1.71
N LEU A 155 -14.95 7.43 1.16
CA LEU A 155 -14.76 5.98 1.04
C LEU A 155 -14.72 5.23 2.38
N PHE A 156 -14.44 5.93 3.47
CA PHE A 156 -14.28 5.32 4.79
C PHE A 156 -15.33 5.80 5.83
N THR A 157 -16.25 6.67 5.44
CA THR A 157 -17.20 7.31 6.36
C THR A 157 -18.68 6.97 6.13
N THR A 158 -19.01 6.12 5.18
CA THR A 158 -20.39 5.64 4.96
C THR A 158 -20.57 4.19 5.31
#